data_e318743ed96fd7ae7d24ca1e4742b14f
#
_entry.id   e318743ed96fd7ae7d24ca1e4742b14f
#
_cell.length_a   1.000
_cell.length_b   1.000
_cell.length_c   1.000
_cell.angle_alpha   90.00
_cell.angle_beta   90.00
_cell.angle_gamma   90.00
#
_symmetry.space_group_name_H-M   'P 1'
#
loop_
_entity.id
_entity.type
_entity.pdbx_description
1 polymer ?
#
loop_
_entity_poly.entity_id
_entity_poly.type
_entity_poly.pdbx_seq_one_letter_code
_entity_poly.pdbx_strand_id
1 'polypeptide(L)'
;MATLKEKIGYGFGDMSSSMFWKIFSYYLPFFYSNIFGLSLADAGLLMLITRIWDAVSDPMMGVIADRTNTKWGKYRPYLLWIAAPFAIAGILLFTTPDMGPSGKLIWAYVTYILMMTIYTAINVPYGAMLGVMTDDSNTKTIFSSYRMFFAYGGSFIALGAWEPLCNWFKSMNFSEADSWQSSMIIIASLCFCGFLLCFFMTREHVKSTVQSASISKDLKSLVHNSPWWILNGAALMSNFFNTIRGATAAYFFKDYIAANAFLDFGVFTLVLYAGLFLMVGEVCNMIGVALAVPLSLRFGKKPTYIMTLICLALFSVLFFFLPNNGFGWWMMMLLQIVISICTGIISPLVWSMYADVADYAELKDGSASTGLIFS
;
A
#
# COMPACT_ATOMS: atom_id res chain seq x y z
N MET A 1 7.05 16.21 21.67
CA MET A 1 7.84 15.20 20.91
C MET A 1 6.98 13.97 20.66
N ALA A 2 7.02 13.45 19.44
CA ALA A 2 6.26 12.24 19.07
C ALA A 2 6.77 11.02 19.87
N THR A 3 5.87 10.33 20.54
CA THR A 3 6.19 9.17 21.38
C THR A 3 6.40 7.91 20.52
N LEU A 4 7.13 6.92 21.05
CA LEU A 4 7.27 5.61 20.40
C LEU A 4 5.90 4.95 20.19
N LYS A 5 4.99 5.13 21.15
CA LYS A 5 3.61 4.64 21.06
C LYS A 5 2.88 5.17 19.84
N GLU A 6 3.02 6.47 19.53
CA GLU A 6 2.38 7.09 18.36
C GLU A 6 2.98 6.60 17.04
N LYS A 7 4.30 6.38 16.99
CA LYS A 7 4.99 5.84 15.80
C LYS A 7 4.51 4.43 15.47
N ILE A 8 4.46 3.55 16.45
CA ILE A 8 3.93 2.19 16.33
C ILE A 8 2.44 2.23 15.98
N GLY A 9 1.66 3.07 16.69
CA GLY A 9 0.24 3.23 16.44
C GLY A 9 -0.07 3.67 15.01
N TYR A 10 0.71 4.62 14.48
CA TYR A 10 0.57 5.04 13.09
C TYR A 10 0.91 3.89 12.12
N GLY A 11 1.90 3.07 12.41
CA GLY A 11 2.23 1.88 11.62
C GLY A 11 1.09 0.87 11.49
N PHE A 12 0.30 0.66 12.55
CA PHE A 12 -0.84 -0.28 12.52
C PHE A 12 -1.91 0.10 11.49
N GLY A 13 -2.11 1.38 11.19
CA GLY A 13 -3.06 1.82 10.16
C GLY A 13 -2.68 1.28 8.79
N ASP A 14 -1.42 1.42 8.39
CA ASP A 14 -0.96 0.95 7.08
C ASP A 14 -0.75 -0.57 7.04
N MET A 15 -0.39 -1.19 8.17
CA MET A 15 -0.40 -2.65 8.30
C MET A 15 -1.77 -3.23 7.94
N SER A 16 -2.84 -2.66 8.49
CA SER A 16 -4.22 -3.10 8.22
C SER A 16 -4.62 -2.90 6.77
N SER A 17 -4.33 -1.73 6.21
CA SER A 17 -4.57 -1.43 4.79
C SER A 17 -3.79 -2.36 3.87
N SER A 18 -2.51 -2.61 4.18
CA SER A 18 -1.61 -3.42 3.35
C SER A 18 -1.96 -4.92 3.41
N MET A 19 -2.37 -5.43 4.57
CA MET A 19 -2.87 -6.81 4.71
C MET A 19 -4.03 -7.06 3.76
N PHE A 20 -5.04 -6.18 3.80
CA PHE A 20 -6.19 -6.27 2.92
C PHE A 20 -5.80 -6.12 1.45
N TRP A 21 -5.00 -5.08 1.12
CA TRP A 21 -4.61 -4.76 -0.24
C TRP A 21 -3.85 -5.89 -0.92
N LYS A 22 -2.99 -6.61 -0.21
CA LYS A 22 -2.26 -7.75 -0.77
C LYS A 22 -3.19 -8.92 -1.11
N ILE A 23 -4.12 -9.26 -0.23
CA ILE A 23 -5.11 -10.30 -0.51
C ILE A 23 -5.99 -9.89 -1.68
N PHE A 24 -6.46 -8.66 -1.66
CA PHE A 24 -7.26 -8.07 -2.72
C PHE A 24 -6.54 -8.12 -4.08
N SER A 25 -5.29 -7.69 -4.15
CA SER A 25 -4.55 -7.61 -5.41
C SER A 25 -4.16 -8.96 -5.99
N TYR A 26 -3.84 -9.95 -5.14
CA TYR A 26 -3.33 -11.24 -5.59
C TYR A 26 -4.42 -12.32 -5.72
N TYR A 27 -5.40 -12.33 -4.81
CA TYR A 27 -6.36 -13.42 -4.72
C TYR A 27 -7.76 -13.08 -5.23
N LEU A 28 -8.16 -11.80 -5.26
CA LEU A 28 -9.49 -11.42 -5.74
C LEU A 28 -9.74 -11.75 -7.23
N PRO A 29 -8.78 -11.53 -8.16
CA PRO A 29 -8.96 -11.96 -9.54
C PRO A 29 -9.23 -13.45 -9.68
N PHE A 30 -8.47 -14.26 -8.92
CA PHE A 30 -8.64 -15.70 -8.86
C PHE A 30 -9.99 -16.08 -8.24
N PHE A 31 -10.39 -15.43 -7.16
CA PHE A 31 -11.68 -15.65 -6.51
C PHE A 31 -12.84 -15.43 -7.49
N TYR A 32 -12.84 -14.30 -8.19
CA TYR A 32 -13.90 -13.98 -9.14
C TYR A 32 -13.98 -14.97 -10.29
N SER A 33 -12.87 -15.40 -10.85
CA SER A 33 -12.88 -16.30 -12.01
C SER A 33 -13.12 -17.76 -11.64
N ASN A 34 -12.55 -18.26 -10.55
CA ASN A 34 -12.50 -19.70 -10.25
C ASN A 34 -13.52 -20.13 -9.18
N ILE A 35 -13.90 -19.26 -8.25
CA ILE A 35 -14.77 -19.59 -7.12
C ILE A 35 -16.12 -18.93 -7.28
N PHE A 36 -16.14 -17.64 -7.55
CA PHE A 36 -17.37 -16.87 -7.73
C PHE A 36 -18.07 -17.18 -9.06
N GLY A 37 -17.29 -17.52 -10.10
CA GLY A 37 -17.79 -17.97 -11.40
C GLY A 37 -18.10 -16.83 -12.38
N LEU A 38 -17.41 -15.70 -12.30
CA LEU A 38 -17.44 -14.65 -13.32
C LEU A 38 -16.53 -14.99 -14.49
N SER A 39 -16.85 -14.48 -15.67
CA SER A 39 -15.93 -14.53 -16.80
C SER A 39 -14.69 -13.65 -16.54
N LEU A 40 -13.53 -14.00 -17.12
CA LEU A 40 -12.33 -13.19 -17.04
C LEU A 40 -12.53 -11.78 -17.61
N ALA A 41 -13.38 -11.65 -18.63
CA ALA A 41 -13.72 -10.37 -19.24
C ALA A 41 -14.51 -9.49 -18.27
N ASP A 42 -15.52 -10.05 -17.59
CA ASP A 42 -16.33 -9.32 -16.59
C ASP A 42 -15.48 -8.91 -15.38
N ALA A 43 -14.62 -9.81 -14.89
CA ALA A 43 -13.69 -9.50 -13.80
C ALA A 43 -12.70 -8.39 -14.19
N GLY A 44 -12.17 -8.42 -15.42
CA GLY A 44 -11.29 -7.37 -15.94
C GLY A 44 -11.98 -6.02 -16.08
N LEU A 45 -13.23 -6.02 -16.60
CA LEU A 45 -14.02 -4.80 -16.75
C LEU A 45 -14.39 -4.20 -15.38
N LEU A 46 -14.76 -5.04 -14.43
CA LEU A 46 -15.02 -4.65 -13.03
C LEU A 46 -13.81 -3.92 -12.43
N MET A 47 -12.61 -4.49 -12.59
CA MET A 47 -11.38 -3.87 -12.10
C MET A 47 -11.05 -2.54 -12.78
N LEU A 48 -11.32 -2.42 -14.08
CA LEU A 48 -11.10 -1.17 -14.81
C LEU A 48 -12.04 -0.06 -14.34
N ILE A 49 -13.34 -0.36 -14.22
CA ILE A 49 -14.35 0.62 -13.78
C ILE A 49 -14.04 1.13 -12.37
N THR A 50 -13.59 0.26 -11.48
CA THR A 50 -13.26 0.66 -10.12
C THR A 50 -12.00 1.53 -10.05
N ARG A 51 -11.02 1.38 -10.94
CA ARG A 51 -9.88 2.32 -11.04
C ARG A 51 -10.30 3.72 -11.46
N ILE A 52 -11.28 3.82 -12.36
CA ILE A 52 -11.86 5.11 -12.73
C ILE A 52 -12.61 5.72 -11.52
N TRP A 53 -13.32 4.88 -10.76
CA TRP A 53 -14.01 5.32 -9.54
C TRP A 53 -13.02 5.85 -8.50
N ASP A 54 -11.89 5.17 -8.26
CA ASP A 54 -10.84 5.61 -7.34
C ASP A 54 -10.33 7.02 -7.70
N ALA A 55 -10.03 7.25 -8.97
CA ALA A 55 -9.54 8.54 -9.45
C ALA A 55 -10.52 9.72 -9.18
N VAL A 56 -11.82 9.44 -9.00
CA VAL A 56 -12.85 10.42 -8.65
C VAL A 56 -13.06 10.49 -7.14
N SER A 57 -13.12 9.34 -6.48
CA SER A 57 -13.45 9.25 -5.04
C SER A 57 -12.31 9.74 -4.14
N ASP A 58 -11.04 9.57 -4.53
CA ASP A 58 -9.90 9.99 -3.73
C ASP A 58 -9.85 11.52 -3.51
N PRO A 59 -9.92 12.37 -4.55
CA PRO A 59 -10.00 13.82 -4.35
C PRO A 59 -11.25 14.27 -3.59
N MET A 60 -12.40 13.62 -3.84
CA MET A 60 -13.63 13.93 -3.09
C MET A 60 -13.44 13.65 -1.60
N MET A 61 -12.85 12.52 -1.25
CA MET A 61 -12.57 12.17 0.13
C MET A 61 -11.54 13.09 0.78
N GLY A 62 -10.52 13.52 0.03
CA GLY A 62 -9.55 14.51 0.46
C GLY A 62 -10.24 15.82 0.90
N VAL A 63 -11.15 16.34 0.05
CA VAL A 63 -11.93 17.55 0.37
C VAL A 63 -12.84 17.35 1.58
N ILE A 64 -13.50 16.21 1.72
CA ILE A 64 -14.37 15.89 2.86
C ILE A 64 -13.53 15.84 4.15
N ALA A 65 -12.41 15.14 4.12
CA ALA A 65 -11.51 15.01 5.27
C ALA A 65 -10.93 16.36 5.70
N ASP A 66 -10.55 17.20 4.76
CA ASP A 66 -10.01 18.53 5.03
C ASP A 66 -11.01 19.47 5.72
N ARG A 67 -12.30 19.25 5.52
CA ARG A 67 -13.40 20.03 6.14
C ARG A 67 -13.93 19.43 7.43
N THR A 68 -13.51 18.25 7.80
CA THR A 68 -13.90 17.59 9.03
C THR A 68 -13.25 18.28 10.23
N ASN A 69 -14.05 18.57 11.24
CA ASN A 69 -13.58 19.11 12.51
C ASN A 69 -14.35 18.46 13.66
N THR A 70 -13.65 17.66 14.46
CA THR A 70 -14.24 16.92 15.58
C THR A 70 -13.42 17.08 16.84
N LYS A 71 -13.99 16.64 17.98
CA LYS A 71 -13.28 16.59 19.27
C LYS A 71 -12.05 15.67 19.26
N TRP A 72 -11.97 14.72 18.31
CA TRP A 72 -10.86 13.77 18.19
C TRP A 72 -9.80 14.19 17.18
N GLY A 73 -10.01 15.29 16.47
CA GLY A 73 -9.17 15.81 15.42
C GLY A 73 -9.89 15.88 14.06
N LYS A 74 -9.11 16.09 13.01
CA LYS A 74 -9.56 16.27 11.62
C LYS A 74 -9.63 14.94 10.87
N TYR A 75 -8.57 14.17 10.90
CA TYR A 75 -8.40 12.94 10.11
C TYR A 75 -8.57 11.66 10.93
N ARG A 76 -8.15 11.70 12.19
CA ARG A 76 -8.20 10.56 13.12
C ARG A 76 -9.59 9.93 13.31
N PRO A 77 -10.72 10.66 13.33
CA PRO A 77 -12.06 10.08 13.49
C PRO A 77 -12.40 9.03 12.42
N TYR A 78 -11.87 9.16 11.21
CA TYR A 78 -12.11 8.22 10.12
C TYR A 78 -11.61 6.82 10.44
N LEU A 79 -10.50 6.69 11.18
CA LEU A 79 -9.98 5.41 11.65
C LEU A 79 -10.97 4.67 12.55
N LEU A 80 -11.77 5.40 13.34
CA LEU A 80 -12.79 4.82 14.19
C LEU A 80 -14.08 4.53 13.44
N TRP A 81 -14.56 5.51 12.65
CA TRP A 81 -15.85 5.40 11.98
C TRP A 81 -15.86 4.39 10.84
N ILE A 82 -14.76 4.30 10.12
CA ILE A 82 -14.66 3.48 8.90
C ILE A 82 -14.08 2.08 9.17
N ALA A 83 -13.48 1.83 10.34
CA ALA A 83 -12.89 0.52 10.65
C ALA A 83 -13.91 -0.63 10.54
N ALA A 84 -15.11 -0.47 11.11
CA ALA A 84 -16.15 -1.51 11.04
C ALA A 84 -16.75 -1.64 9.64
N PRO A 85 -17.15 -0.57 8.94
CA PRO A 85 -17.50 -0.63 7.52
C PRO A 85 -16.44 -1.30 6.64
N PHE A 86 -15.16 -1.03 6.89
CA PHE A 86 -14.05 -1.64 6.15
C PHE A 86 -14.03 -3.16 6.31
N ALA A 87 -14.12 -3.65 7.54
CA ALA A 87 -14.14 -5.08 7.81
C ALA A 87 -15.37 -5.75 7.17
N ILE A 88 -16.56 -5.15 7.30
CA ILE A 88 -17.80 -5.67 6.73
C ILE A 88 -17.72 -5.71 5.20
N ALA A 89 -17.27 -4.63 4.56
CA ALA A 89 -17.14 -4.59 3.10
C ALA A 89 -16.12 -5.61 2.57
N GLY A 90 -15.00 -5.81 3.29
CA GLY A 90 -14.02 -6.84 2.97
C GLY A 90 -14.62 -8.25 3.02
N ILE A 91 -15.45 -8.55 4.02
CA ILE A 91 -16.16 -9.84 4.13
C ILE A 91 -17.18 -10.00 3.00
N LEU A 92 -17.98 -8.96 2.71
CA LEU A 92 -18.97 -8.98 1.65
C LEU A 92 -18.35 -9.22 0.26
N LEU A 93 -17.14 -8.68 0.05
CA LEU A 93 -16.41 -8.84 -1.21
C LEU A 93 -16.05 -10.30 -1.50
N PHE A 94 -15.77 -11.11 -0.47
CA PHE A 94 -15.48 -12.54 -0.57
C PHE A 94 -16.68 -13.43 -0.25
N THR A 95 -17.89 -12.86 -0.23
CA THR A 95 -19.13 -13.62 -0.06
C THR A 95 -19.67 -14.04 -1.43
N THR A 96 -20.02 -15.33 -1.55
CA THR A 96 -20.62 -15.89 -2.78
C THR A 96 -22.10 -16.17 -2.52
N PRO A 97 -23.02 -15.23 -2.82
CA PRO A 97 -24.44 -15.43 -2.61
C PRO A 97 -24.99 -16.43 -3.63
N ASP A 98 -26.02 -17.17 -3.23
CA ASP A 98 -26.75 -18.08 -4.12
C ASP A 98 -27.72 -17.28 -5.00
N MET A 99 -27.22 -16.81 -6.13
CA MET A 99 -27.94 -15.99 -7.10
C MET A 99 -27.62 -16.45 -8.51
N GLY A 100 -28.53 -16.17 -9.45
CA GLY A 100 -28.26 -16.38 -10.88
C GLY A 100 -27.09 -15.51 -11.39
N PRO A 101 -26.55 -15.80 -12.59
CA PRO A 101 -25.35 -15.14 -13.13
C PRO A 101 -25.42 -13.62 -13.13
N SER A 102 -26.56 -13.03 -13.54
CA SER A 102 -26.75 -11.57 -13.52
C SER A 102 -26.75 -10.99 -12.10
N GLY A 103 -27.35 -11.71 -11.13
CA GLY A 103 -27.33 -11.31 -9.72
C GLY A 103 -25.93 -11.32 -9.12
N LYS A 104 -25.15 -12.35 -9.43
CA LYS A 104 -23.73 -12.43 -9.03
C LYS A 104 -22.90 -11.28 -9.59
N LEU A 105 -23.10 -10.95 -10.86
CA LEU A 105 -22.39 -9.83 -11.49
C LEU A 105 -22.71 -8.49 -10.80
N ILE A 106 -23.99 -8.23 -10.54
CA ILE A 106 -24.44 -7.02 -9.81
C ILE A 106 -23.83 -6.99 -8.41
N TRP A 107 -23.86 -8.14 -7.69
CA TRP A 107 -23.26 -8.27 -6.36
C TRP A 107 -21.76 -7.92 -6.38
N ALA A 108 -21.01 -8.45 -7.35
CA ALA A 108 -19.59 -8.17 -7.50
C ALA A 108 -19.32 -6.68 -7.71
N TYR A 109 -20.08 -6.01 -8.60
CA TYR A 109 -19.95 -4.57 -8.83
C TYR A 109 -20.26 -3.75 -7.57
N VAL A 110 -21.39 -4.04 -6.91
CA VAL A 110 -21.81 -3.29 -5.71
C VAL A 110 -20.79 -3.45 -4.58
N THR A 111 -20.39 -4.69 -4.28
CA THR A 111 -19.44 -4.94 -3.18
C THR A 111 -18.04 -4.40 -3.46
N TYR A 112 -17.60 -4.47 -4.73
CA TYR A 112 -16.28 -3.95 -5.09
C TYR A 112 -16.23 -2.41 -5.05
N ILE A 113 -17.23 -1.72 -5.65
CA ILE A 113 -17.32 -0.26 -5.59
C ILE A 113 -17.47 0.22 -4.13
N LEU A 114 -18.31 -0.46 -3.34
CA LEU A 114 -18.46 -0.17 -1.92
C LEU A 114 -17.13 -0.30 -1.18
N MET A 115 -16.41 -1.41 -1.39
CA MET A 115 -15.12 -1.64 -0.75
C MET A 115 -14.10 -0.59 -1.13
N MET A 116 -13.98 -0.22 -2.41
CA MET A 116 -13.05 0.81 -2.87
C MET A 116 -13.39 2.18 -2.27
N THR A 117 -14.68 2.54 -2.24
CA THR A 117 -15.13 3.79 -1.59
C THR A 117 -14.76 3.83 -0.09
N ILE A 118 -14.96 2.72 0.62
CA ILE A 118 -14.61 2.59 2.04
C ILE A 118 -13.09 2.59 2.23
N TYR A 119 -12.34 1.93 1.33
CA TYR A 119 -10.88 1.93 1.33
C TYR A 119 -10.33 3.35 1.19
N THR A 120 -10.84 4.13 0.23
CA THR A 120 -10.52 5.55 0.06
C THR A 120 -10.87 6.36 1.30
N ALA A 121 -12.08 6.12 1.90
CA ALA A 121 -12.56 6.84 3.06
C ALA A 121 -11.69 6.64 4.32
N ILE A 122 -10.92 5.58 4.43
CA ILE A 122 -10.00 5.38 5.54
C ILE A 122 -8.56 5.76 5.17
N ASN A 123 -8.09 5.47 3.96
CA ASN A 123 -6.69 5.64 3.59
C ASN A 123 -6.33 7.09 3.26
N VAL A 124 -7.19 7.87 2.62
CA VAL A 124 -6.92 9.28 2.31
C VAL A 124 -6.77 10.11 3.60
N PRO A 125 -7.72 10.07 4.56
CA PRO A 125 -7.52 10.76 5.84
C PRO A 125 -6.32 10.21 6.64
N TYR A 126 -6.09 8.90 6.62
CA TYR A 126 -4.95 8.29 7.28
C TYR A 126 -3.62 8.81 6.71
N GLY A 127 -3.49 8.91 5.40
CA GLY A 127 -2.32 9.51 4.76
C GLY A 127 -2.12 10.97 5.17
N ALA A 128 -3.18 11.78 5.08
CA ALA A 128 -3.16 13.19 5.44
C ALA A 128 -2.88 13.44 6.94
N MET A 129 -3.20 12.47 7.82
CA MET A 129 -2.96 12.58 9.26
C MET A 129 -1.48 12.82 9.60
N LEU A 130 -0.54 12.36 8.75
CA LEU A 130 0.89 12.60 8.94
C LEU A 130 1.22 14.08 9.05
N GLY A 131 0.56 14.94 8.27
CA GLY A 131 0.77 16.39 8.28
C GLY A 131 0.37 17.07 9.59
N VAL A 132 -0.60 16.50 10.32
CA VAL A 132 -1.10 17.06 11.60
C VAL A 132 -0.58 16.34 12.85
N MET A 133 0.18 15.27 12.70
CA MET A 133 0.84 14.58 13.81
C MET A 133 2.10 15.30 14.28
N THR A 134 2.82 15.97 13.38
CA THR A 134 4.03 16.73 13.68
C THR A 134 4.31 17.75 12.59
N ASP A 135 4.90 18.87 12.96
CA ASP A 135 5.43 19.90 12.05
C ASP A 135 6.92 19.69 11.70
N ASP A 136 7.62 18.85 12.47
CA ASP A 136 9.02 18.54 12.20
C ASP A 136 9.20 17.54 11.05
N SER A 137 9.85 18.00 9.99
CA SER A 137 10.10 17.26 8.75
C SER A 137 10.87 15.95 8.97
N ASN A 138 11.83 15.91 9.91
CA ASN A 138 12.57 14.70 10.25
C ASN A 138 11.68 13.68 10.96
N THR A 139 10.85 14.15 11.88
CA THR A 139 9.86 13.30 12.56
C THR A 139 8.83 12.74 11.60
N LYS A 140 8.40 13.49 10.55
CA LYS A 140 7.55 12.97 9.47
C LYS A 140 8.20 11.80 8.74
N THR A 141 9.52 11.86 8.48
CA THR A 141 10.25 10.74 7.88
C THR A 141 10.28 9.52 8.79
N ILE A 142 10.45 9.72 10.10
CA ILE A 142 10.41 8.62 11.07
C ILE A 142 9.02 7.95 11.09
N PHE A 143 7.94 8.72 11.14
CA PHE A 143 6.58 8.19 11.08
C PHE A 143 6.34 7.41 9.78
N SER A 144 6.75 7.96 8.64
CA SER A 144 6.63 7.31 7.35
C SER A 144 7.42 6.00 7.28
N SER A 145 8.58 5.92 7.94
CA SER A 145 9.37 4.69 8.02
C SER A 145 8.68 3.62 8.86
N TYR A 146 8.12 3.98 10.03
CA TYR A 146 7.31 3.05 10.83
C TYR A 146 6.09 2.57 10.03
N ARG A 147 5.39 3.48 9.36
CA ARG A 147 4.27 3.18 8.47
C ARG A 147 4.64 2.11 7.44
N MET A 148 5.69 2.34 6.66
CA MET A 148 6.10 1.41 5.61
C MET A 148 6.63 0.08 6.16
N PHE A 149 7.37 0.09 7.26
CA PHE A 149 7.82 -1.14 7.93
C PHE A 149 6.63 -2.02 8.30
N PHE A 150 5.62 -1.45 8.92
CA PHE A 150 4.39 -2.16 9.29
C PHE A 150 3.57 -2.59 8.06
N ALA A 151 3.56 -1.80 6.98
CA ALA A 151 2.91 -2.15 5.73
C ALA A 151 3.50 -3.42 5.10
N TYR A 152 4.83 -3.49 4.99
CA TYR A 152 5.52 -4.68 4.50
C TYR A 152 5.34 -5.88 5.44
N GLY A 153 5.39 -5.66 6.75
CA GLY A 153 5.10 -6.69 7.74
C GLY A 153 3.67 -7.23 7.63
N GLY A 154 2.69 -6.37 7.48
CA GLY A 154 1.29 -6.74 7.24
C GLY A 154 1.11 -7.52 5.94
N SER A 155 1.75 -7.08 4.86
CA SER A 155 1.76 -7.77 3.57
C SER A 155 2.32 -9.19 3.69
N PHE A 156 3.45 -9.34 4.37
CA PHE A 156 4.07 -10.64 4.62
C PHE A 156 3.16 -11.58 5.42
N ILE A 157 2.54 -11.07 6.50
CA ILE A 157 1.60 -11.85 7.34
C ILE A 157 0.40 -12.28 6.51
N ALA A 158 -0.20 -11.36 5.75
CA ALA A 158 -1.40 -11.65 4.96
C ALA A 158 -1.14 -12.72 3.90
N LEU A 159 -0.07 -12.59 3.13
CA LEU A 159 0.30 -13.57 2.10
C LEU A 159 0.66 -14.93 2.71
N GLY A 160 1.40 -14.94 3.81
CA GLY A 160 1.80 -16.18 4.48
C GLY A 160 0.65 -16.89 5.20
N ALA A 161 -0.37 -16.16 5.66
CA ALA A 161 -1.49 -16.72 6.40
C ALA A 161 -2.66 -17.15 5.49
N TRP A 162 -2.84 -16.54 4.30
CA TRP A 162 -4.05 -16.70 3.48
C TRP A 162 -4.33 -18.15 3.09
N GLU A 163 -3.40 -18.79 2.40
CA GLU A 163 -3.59 -20.18 1.94
C GLU A 163 -3.70 -21.18 3.09
N PRO A 164 -2.85 -21.11 4.15
CA PRO A 164 -3.02 -21.94 5.34
C PRO A 164 -4.40 -21.80 5.99
N LEU A 165 -4.95 -20.58 6.10
CA LEU A 165 -6.28 -20.36 6.66
C LEU A 165 -7.36 -20.99 5.77
N CYS A 166 -7.31 -20.78 4.45
CA CYS A 166 -8.25 -21.40 3.52
C CYS A 166 -8.21 -22.93 3.61
N ASN A 167 -7.02 -23.53 3.67
CA ASN A 167 -6.84 -24.96 3.80
C ASN A 167 -7.31 -25.50 5.15
N TRP A 168 -7.13 -24.74 6.22
CA TRP A 168 -7.62 -25.09 7.54
C TRP A 168 -9.15 -25.17 7.57
N PHE A 169 -9.86 -24.18 7.01
CA PHE A 169 -11.32 -24.25 6.90
C PHE A 169 -11.80 -25.38 5.97
N LYS A 170 -11.11 -25.63 4.85
CA LYS A 170 -11.40 -26.80 3.99
C LYS A 170 -11.26 -28.13 4.76
N SER A 171 -10.28 -28.26 5.65
CA SER A 171 -10.12 -29.45 6.49
C SER A 171 -11.26 -29.65 7.49
N MET A 172 -12.02 -28.58 7.81
CA MET A 172 -13.24 -28.61 8.62
C MET A 172 -14.52 -28.86 7.80
N ASN A 173 -14.42 -29.31 6.55
CA ASN A 173 -15.52 -29.57 5.63
C ASN A 173 -16.31 -28.32 5.17
N PHE A 174 -15.72 -27.13 5.23
CA PHE A 174 -16.29 -25.95 4.60
C PHE A 174 -16.17 -26.06 3.08
N SER A 175 -17.15 -25.51 2.36
CA SER A 175 -17.03 -25.35 0.90
C SER A 175 -15.83 -24.46 0.55
N GLU A 176 -15.40 -24.46 -0.70
CA GLU A 176 -14.30 -23.59 -1.12
C GLU A 176 -14.65 -22.11 -0.95
N ALA A 177 -15.87 -21.70 -1.32
CA ALA A 177 -16.35 -20.33 -1.15
C ALA A 177 -16.43 -19.93 0.33
N ASP A 178 -16.98 -20.80 1.20
CA ASP A 178 -17.09 -20.53 2.64
C ASP A 178 -15.71 -20.48 3.30
N SER A 179 -14.75 -21.29 2.83
CA SER A 179 -13.37 -21.27 3.33
C SER A 179 -12.69 -19.94 3.05
N TRP A 180 -12.89 -19.37 1.87
CA TRP A 180 -12.38 -18.06 1.49
C TRP A 180 -13.03 -16.94 2.29
N GLN A 181 -14.36 -16.96 2.42
CA GLN A 181 -15.09 -15.99 3.24
C GLN A 181 -14.65 -16.04 4.70
N SER A 182 -14.54 -17.24 5.30
CA SER A 182 -14.13 -17.43 6.70
C SER A 182 -12.70 -16.95 6.94
N SER A 183 -11.80 -17.20 5.99
CA SER A 183 -10.43 -16.67 6.03
C SER A 183 -10.43 -15.14 5.98
N MET A 184 -11.28 -14.55 5.14
CA MET A 184 -11.42 -13.10 5.06
C MET A 184 -12.00 -12.50 6.35
N ILE A 185 -12.91 -13.20 7.05
CA ILE A 185 -13.42 -12.75 8.35
C ILE A 185 -12.27 -12.59 9.36
N ILE A 186 -11.32 -13.54 9.41
CA ILE A 186 -10.17 -13.45 10.31
C ILE A 186 -9.29 -12.25 9.94
N ILE A 187 -8.94 -12.10 8.66
CA ILE A 187 -8.09 -10.99 8.20
C ILE A 187 -8.79 -9.65 8.41
N ALA A 188 -10.08 -9.54 8.08
CA ALA A 188 -10.86 -8.32 8.29
C ALA A 188 -10.95 -7.94 9.77
N SER A 189 -11.07 -8.93 10.66
CA SER A 189 -11.04 -8.71 12.12
C SER A 189 -9.68 -8.18 12.59
N LEU A 190 -8.58 -8.71 12.07
CA LEU A 190 -7.24 -8.20 12.35
C LEU A 190 -7.08 -6.76 11.84
N CYS A 191 -7.55 -6.46 10.62
CA CYS A 191 -7.53 -5.10 10.07
C CYS A 191 -8.36 -4.14 10.94
N PHE A 192 -9.55 -4.54 11.36
CA PHE A 192 -10.40 -3.77 12.27
C PHE A 192 -9.66 -3.43 13.58
N CYS A 193 -9.07 -4.44 14.23
CA CYS A 193 -8.28 -4.23 15.45
C CYS A 193 -7.10 -3.30 15.21
N GLY A 194 -6.39 -3.44 14.08
CA GLY A 194 -5.25 -2.59 13.74
C GLY A 194 -5.65 -1.12 13.53
N PHE A 195 -6.78 -0.84 12.87
CA PHE A 195 -7.29 0.53 12.74
C PHE A 195 -7.70 1.12 14.09
N LEU A 196 -8.34 0.35 14.97
CA LEU A 196 -8.66 0.79 16.33
C LEU A 196 -7.38 1.06 17.14
N LEU A 197 -6.36 0.20 17.05
CA LEU A 197 -5.07 0.45 17.70
C LEU A 197 -4.43 1.75 17.17
N CYS A 198 -4.48 1.96 15.86
CA CYS A 198 -4.01 3.22 15.28
C CYS A 198 -4.76 4.43 15.87
N PHE A 199 -6.09 4.37 15.95
CA PHE A 199 -6.89 5.43 16.55
C PHE A 199 -6.53 5.70 18.02
N PHE A 200 -6.41 4.66 18.85
CA PHE A 200 -6.15 4.82 20.28
C PHE A 200 -4.71 5.22 20.62
N MET A 201 -3.76 4.86 19.76
CA MET A 201 -2.34 5.11 20.00
C MET A 201 -1.83 6.42 19.40
N THR A 202 -2.55 7.03 18.44
CA THR A 202 -2.13 8.27 17.75
C THR A 202 -2.90 9.48 18.26
N ARG A 203 -2.32 10.67 18.08
CA ARG A 203 -2.97 11.96 18.35
C ARG A 203 -2.55 12.98 17.30
N GLU A 204 -3.45 13.91 16.99
CA GLU A 204 -3.16 15.08 16.18
C GLU A 204 -2.64 16.19 17.10
N HIS A 205 -1.43 16.67 16.86
CA HIS A 205 -0.75 17.68 17.69
C HIS A 205 -0.76 19.07 17.05
N VAL A 206 -0.74 19.11 15.72
CA VAL A 206 -0.72 20.33 14.94
C VAL A 206 -2.14 20.69 14.55
N LYS A 207 -2.61 21.87 14.99
CA LYS A 207 -3.88 22.41 14.54
C LYS A 207 -3.60 23.32 13.36
N SER A 208 -4.13 23.00 12.19
CA SER A 208 -4.15 23.96 11.11
C SER A 208 -5.02 25.15 11.53
N THR A 209 -4.43 26.32 11.59
CA THR A 209 -5.11 27.57 11.94
C THR A 209 -5.86 28.16 10.72
N VAL A 210 -5.56 27.67 9.54
CA VAL A 210 -6.16 28.10 8.29
C VAL A 210 -7.38 27.25 7.99
N GLN A 211 -8.54 27.87 7.96
CA GLN A 211 -9.76 27.22 7.47
C GLN A 211 -9.61 26.98 5.97
N SER A 212 -9.96 25.78 5.51
CA SER A 212 -10.03 25.46 4.09
C SER A 212 -10.88 26.52 3.36
N ALA A 213 -10.26 27.14 2.37
CA ALA A 213 -10.93 28.11 1.50
C ALA A 213 -12.05 27.41 0.67
N SER A 214 -12.57 28.05 -0.37
CA SER A 214 -13.52 27.36 -1.27
C SER A 214 -12.82 26.20 -1.98
N ILE A 215 -13.55 25.11 -2.28
CA ILE A 215 -13.02 23.91 -3.01
C ILE A 215 -12.31 24.32 -4.30
N SER A 216 -12.86 25.32 -5.01
CA SER A 216 -12.27 25.85 -6.24
C SER A 216 -10.89 26.48 -5.99
N LYS A 217 -10.70 27.15 -4.85
CA LYS A 217 -9.39 27.74 -4.49
C LYS A 217 -8.38 26.66 -4.14
N ASP A 218 -8.80 25.63 -3.40
CA ASP A 218 -7.95 24.51 -3.01
C ASP A 218 -7.49 23.72 -4.24
N LEU A 219 -8.39 23.39 -5.18
CA LEU A 219 -8.06 22.74 -6.45
C LEU A 219 -7.13 23.62 -7.33
N LYS A 220 -7.39 24.92 -7.39
CA LYS A 220 -6.54 25.85 -8.15
C LYS A 220 -5.13 25.95 -7.55
N SER A 221 -5.02 25.99 -6.22
CA SER A 221 -3.73 25.94 -5.51
C SER A 221 -2.97 24.65 -5.84
N LEU A 222 -3.64 23.49 -5.80
CA LEU A 222 -3.04 22.20 -6.11
C LEU A 222 -2.50 22.16 -7.55
N VAL A 223 -3.30 22.57 -8.53
CA VAL A 223 -2.89 22.60 -9.95
C VAL A 223 -1.67 23.50 -10.18
N HIS A 224 -1.52 24.57 -9.43
CA HIS A 224 -0.38 25.49 -9.52
C HIS A 224 0.80 25.12 -8.60
N ASN A 225 0.69 24.03 -7.84
CA ASN A 225 1.75 23.55 -6.95
C ASN A 225 2.78 22.75 -7.73
N SER A 226 3.80 23.40 -8.27
CA SER A 226 4.89 22.75 -9.04
C SER A 226 5.62 21.64 -8.26
N PRO A 227 5.98 21.78 -6.97
CA PRO A 227 6.54 20.69 -6.16
C PRO A 227 5.65 19.44 -6.11
N TRP A 228 4.32 19.60 -6.04
CA TRP A 228 3.37 18.51 -6.05
C TRP A 228 3.42 17.73 -7.38
N TRP A 229 3.41 18.42 -8.52
CA TRP A 229 3.49 17.78 -9.84
C TRP A 229 4.79 16.99 -10.04
N ILE A 230 5.93 17.56 -9.62
CA ILE A 230 7.23 16.89 -9.72
C ILE A 230 7.27 15.64 -8.85
N LEU A 231 6.76 15.73 -7.61
CA LEU A 231 6.73 14.59 -6.69
C LEU A 231 5.77 13.50 -7.18
N ASN A 232 4.58 13.86 -7.67
CA ASN A 232 3.65 12.90 -8.26
C ASN A 232 4.23 12.22 -9.50
N GLY A 233 4.87 12.96 -10.40
CA GLY A 233 5.55 12.37 -11.56
C GLY A 233 6.61 11.35 -11.15
N ALA A 234 7.43 11.67 -10.17
CA ALA A 234 8.46 10.77 -9.65
C ALA A 234 7.85 9.54 -8.95
N ALA A 235 6.80 9.73 -8.14
CA ALA A 235 6.07 8.64 -7.47
C ALA A 235 5.38 7.72 -8.48
N LEU A 236 4.76 8.27 -9.53
CA LEU A 236 4.12 7.53 -10.61
C LEU A 236 5.13 6.63 -11.34
N MET A 237 6.30 7.17 -11.71
CA MET A 237 7.35 6.39 -12.36
C MET A 237 7.87 5.26 -11.45
N SER A 238 8.02 5.52 -10.17
CA SER A 238 8.43 4.50 -9.19
C SER A 238 7.36 3.40 -9.05
N ASN A 239 6.07 3.76 -9.05
CA ASN A 239 4.97 2.80 -9.02
C ASN A 239 4.90 1.96 -10.30
N PHE A 240 5.07 2.55 -11.49
CA PHE A 240 5.16 1.81 -12.75
C PHE A 240 6.31 0.81 -12.73
N PHE A 241 7.48 1.22 -12.28
CA PHE A 241 8.63 0.33 -12.14
C PHE A 241 8.29 -0.90 -11.24
N ASN A 242 7.75 -0.66 -10.06
CA ASN A 242 7.42 -1.73 -9.11
C ASN A 242 6.32 -2.65 -9.65
N THR A 243 5.29 -2.10 -10.29
CA THR A 243 4.17 -2.86 -10.85
C THR A 243 4.63 -3.74 -12.01
N ILE A 244 5.38 -3.19 -12.97
CA ILE A 244 5.91 -3.94 -14.12
C ILE A 244 6.83 -5.05 -13.62
N ARG A 245 7.77 -4.73 -12.72
CA ARG A 245 8.70 -5.70 -12.17
C ARG A 245 7.99 -6.84 -11.42
N GLY A 246 7.01 -6.53 -10.60
CA GLY A 246 6.22 -7.53 -9.88
C GLY A 246 5.40 -8.42 -10.81
N ALA A 247 4.71 -7.82 -11.78
CA ALA A 247 3.88 -8.54 -12.74
C ALA A 247 4.70 -9.44 -13.68
N THR A 248 5.89 -8.99 -14.11
CA THR A 248 6.74 -9.75 -15.01
C THR A 248 7.57 -10.84 -14.33
N ALA A 249 7.71 -10.79 -13.00
CA ALA A 249 8.54 -11.77 -12.27
C ALA A 249 8.11 -13.22 -12.54
N ALA A 250 6.81 -13.52 -12.47
CA ALA A 250 6.30 -14.86 -12.71
C ALA A 250 6.61 -15.37 -14.13
N TYR A 251 6.44 -14.53 -15.14
CA TYR A 251 6.77 -14.85 -16.54
C TYR A 251 8.28 -15.05 -16.72
N PHE A 252 9.09 -14.16 -16.13
CA PHE A 252 10.55 -14.27 -16.19
C PHE A 252 11.06 -15.60 -15.62
N PHE A 253 10.52 -16.04 -14.48
CA PHE A 253 10.90 -17.33 -13.90
C PHE A 253 10.34 -18.52 -14.69
N LYS A 254 9.15 -18.40 -15.27
CA LYS A 254 8.54 -19.46 -16.06
C LYS A 254 9.22 -19.65 -17.44
N ASP A 255 9.43 -18.54 -18.15
CA ASP A 255 9.78 -18.58 -19.57
C ASP A 255 11.29 -18.43 -19.81
N TYR A 256 12.03 -17.68 -18.97
CA TYR A 256 13.46 -17.44 -19.13
C TYR A 256 14.33 -18.31 -18.21
N ILE A 257 14.02 -18.41 -16.92
CA ILE A 257 14.84 -19.16 -15.95
C ILE A 257 14.57 -20.64 -16.05
N ALA A 258 13.35 -21.06 -16.37
CA ALA A 258 12.87 -22.45 -16.37
C ALA A 258 12.96 -23.15 -14.99
N ALA A 259 12.49 -24.42 -14.91
CA ALA A 259 12.30 -25.11 -13.62
C ALA A 259 13.61 -25.57 -12.92
N ASN A 260 14.79 -25.25 -13.45
CA ASN A 260 16.06 -25.83 -13.01
C ASN A 260 17.00 -24.87 -12.28
N ALA A 261 16.56 -23.64 -11.99
CA ALA A 261 17.40 -22.70 -11.26
C ALA A 261 17.45 -23.04 -9.77
N PHE A 262 18.63 -23.14 -9.23
CA PHE A 262 18.84 -23.38 -7.79
C PHE A 262 20.06 -22.60 -7.30
N LEU A 263 20.02 -22.24 -6.03
CA LEU A 263 21.14 -21.66 -5.29
C LEU A 263 21.73 -22.78 -4.43
N ASP A 264 22.98 -23.10 -4.67
CA ASP A 264 23.71 -24.09 -3.89
C ASP A 264 24.47 -23.42 -2.74
N PHE A 265 24.11 -23.75 -1.51
CA PHE A 265 24.76 -23.29 -0.29
C PHE A 265 25.73 -24.34 0.28
N GLY A 266 25.98 -25.42 -0.45
CA GLY A 266 26.87 -26.52 -0.01
C GLY A 266 26.24 -27.45 1.02
N VAL A 267 25.41 -26.95 1.92
CA VAL A 267 24.68 -27.75 2.94
C VAL A 267 23.27 -28.12 2.46
N PHE A 268 22.65 -27.22 1.69
CA PHE A 268 21.33 -27.40 1.08
C PHE A 268 21.26 -26.63 -0.23
N THR A 269 20.38 -27.07 -1.11
CA THR A 269 20.05 -26.36 -2.35
C THR A 269 18.68 -25.72 -2.24
N LEU A 270 18.59 -24.45 -2.66
CA LEU A 270 17.35 -23.68 -2.65
C LEU A 270 16.85 -23.48 -4.08
N VAL A 271 15.71 -24.06 -4.41
CA VAL A 271 15.08 -23.87 -5.72
C VAL A 271 14.66 -22.40 -5.86
N LEU A 272 15.10 -21.76 -6.94
CA LEU A 272 14.81 -20.37 -7.22
C LEU A 272 13.52 -20.28 -8.03
N TYR A 273 12.49 -19.65 -7.47
CA TYR A 273 11.20 -19.42 -8.10
C TYR A 273 10.69 -18.01 -7.80
N ALA A 274 9.69 -17.56 -8.55
CA ALA A 274 9.18 -16.18 -8.48
C ALA A 274 8.74 -15.79 -7.05
N GLY A 275 8.06 -16.67 -6.36
CA GLY A 275 7.60 -16.44 -4.98
C GLY A 275 8.75 -16.17 -4.01
N LEU A 276 9.79 -17.00 -4.03
CA LEU A 276 10.99 -16.81 -3.21
C LEU A 276 11.69 -15.49 -3.52
N PHE A 277 11.85 -15.18 -4.80
CA PHE A 277 12.46 -13.94 -5.28
C PHE A 277 11.71 -12.71 -4.76
N LEU A 278 10.38 -12.71 -4.82
CA LEU A 278 9.54 -11.63 -4.32
C LEU A 278 9.54 -11.56 -2.79
N MET A 279 9.50 -12.70 -2.07
CA MET A 279 9.54 -12.73 -0.60
C MET A 279 10.86 -12.16 -0.06
N VAL A 280 11.99 -12.51 -0.65
CA VAL A 280 13.29 -11.92 -0.30
C VAL A 280 13.24 -10.41 -0.53
N GLY A 281 12.60 -9.97 -1.61
CA GLY A 281 12.37 -8.56 -1.89
C GLY A 281 11.63 -7.84 -0.77
N GLU A 282 10.54 -8.40 -0.24
CA GLU A 282 9.75 -7.78 0.85
C GLU A 282 10.57 -7.62 2.14
N VAL A 283 11.35 -8.64 2.52
CA VAL A 283 12.26 -8.55 3.68
C VAL A 283 13.32 -7.45 3.47
N CYS A 284 13.90 -7.38 2.27
CA CYS A 284 14.89 -6.36 1.93
C CYS A 284 14.29 -4.94 1.86
N ASN A 285 13.03 -4.81 1.45
CA ASN A 285 12.29 -3.55 1.55
C ASN A 285 12.21 -3.07 3.01
N MET A 286 11.92 -3.95 3.97
CA MET A 286 11.89 -3.59 5.41
C MET A 286 13.26 -3.06 5.89
N ILE A 287 14.36 -3.69 5.45
CA ILE A 287 15.72 -3.21 5.72
C ILE A 287 15.92 -1.81 5.11
N GLY A 288 15.50 -1.62 3.87
CA GLY A 288 15.57 -0.32 3.18
C GLY A 288 14.81 0.78 3.93
N VAL A 289 13.60 0.48 4.41
CA VAL A 289 12.81 1.41 5.23
C VAL A 289 13.58 1.84 6.50
N ALA A 290 14.24 0.90 7.17
CA ALA A 290 15.04 1.21 8.36
C ALA A 290 16.24 2.12 8.04
N LEU A 291 16.83 2.00 6.84
CA LEU A 291 17.93 2.83 6.37
C LEU A 291 17.49 4.22 5.89
N ALA A 292 16.22 4.45 5.57
CA ALA A 292 15.71 5.71 5.03
C ALA A 292 15.94 6.88 6.00
N VAL A 293 15.70 6.69 7.31
CA VAL A 293 15.86 7.74 8.32
C VAL A 293 17.34 8.18 8.44
N PRO A 294 18.32 7.30 8.76
CA PRO A 294 19.69 7.72 8.92
C PRO A 294 20.27 8.36 7.65
N LEU A 295 19.90 7.86 6.47
CA LEU A 295 20.35 8.44 5.21
C LEU A 295 19.75 9.83 4.97
N SER A 296 18.46 10.00 5.21
CA SER A 296 17.80 11.29 5.03
C SER A 296 18.25 12.35 6.04
N LEU A 297 18.59 11.95 7.26
CA LEU A 297 19.18 12.86 8.25
C LEU A 297 20.60 13.32 7.87
N ARG A 298 21.37 12.43 7.23
CA ARG A 298 22.76 12.75 6.86
C ARG A 298 22.84 13.58 5.56
N PHE A 299 22.06 13.24 4.54
CA PHE A 299 22.18 13.82 3.20
C PHE A 299 21.00 14.72 2.82
N GLY A 300 19.92 14.72 3.60
CA GLY A 300 18.64 15.34 3.26
C GLY A 300 17.73 14.42 2.45
N LYS A 301 16.40 14.67 2.50
CA LYS A 301 15.38 13.84 1.84
C LYS A 301 15.55 13.78 0.32
N LYS A 302 15.62 14.95 -0.34
CA LYS A 302 15.71 15.05 -1.80
C LYS A 302 16.97 14.41 -2.38
N PRO A 303 18.21 14.70 -1.88
CA PRO A 303 19.41 14.02 -2.36
C PRO A 303 19.38 12.52 -2.14
N THR A 304 18.94 12.04 -0.97
CA THR A 304 18.80 10.61 -0.69
C THR A 304 17.86 9.93 -1.68
N TYR A 305 16.71 10.55 -1.96
CA TYR A 305 15.74 10.05 -2.92
C TYR A 305 16.33 9.92 -4.33
N ILE A 306 17.01 10.98 -4.82
CA ILE A 306 17.62 10.99 -6.16
C ILE A 306 18.75 9.96 -6.25
N MET A 307 19.66 9.89 -5.27
CA MET A 307 20.75 8.91 -5.27
C MET A 307 20.23 7.48 -5.29
N THR A 308 19.19 7.20 -4.50
CA THR A 308 18.57 5.88 -4.43
C THR A 308 17.87 5.50 -5.74
N LEU A 309 17.21 6.45 -6.42
CA LEU A 309 16.62 6.23 -7.75
C LEU A 309 17.69 5.93 -8.82
N ILE A 310 18.82 6.63 -8.78
CA ILE A 310 19.94 6.36 -9.70
C ILE A 310 20.50 4.96 -9.46
N CYS A 311 20.74 4.59 -8.21
CA CYS A 311 21.20 3.23 -7.86
C CYS A 311 20.19 2.16 -8.33
N LEU A 312 18.89 2.38 -8.07
CA LEU A 312 17.83 1.48 -8.51
C LEU A 312 17.81 1.30 -10.02
N ALA A 313 17.94 2.37 -10.80
CA ALA A 313 18.01 2.32 -12.26
C ALA A 313 19.25 1.56 -12.75
N LEU A 314 20.42 1.86 -12.20
CA LEU A 314 21.68 1.21 -12.57
C LEU A 314 21.63 -0.30 -12.31
N PHE A 315 21.20 -0.73 -11.12
CA PHE A 315 21.11 -2.15 -10.78
C PHE A 315 20.03 -2.88 -11.58
N SER A 316 18.95 -2.19 -11.98
CA SER A 316 17.93 -2.77 -12.85
C SER A 316 18.43 -2.97 -14.28
N VAL A 317 19.25 -2.07 -14.79
CA VAL A 317 19.92 -2.24 -16.09
C VAL A 317 20.94 -3.39 -16.02
N LEU A 318 21.72 -3.47 -14.95
CA LEU A 318 22.66 -4.57 -14.74
C LEU A 318 21.96 -5.93 -14.68
N PHE A 319 20.77 -5.99 -14.06
CA PHE A 319 19.96 -7.21 -13.98
C PHE A 319 19.62 -7.78 -15.38
N PHE A 320 19.41 -6.91 -16.36
CA PHE A 320 19.09 -7.31 -17.75
C PHE A 320 20.24 -8.09 -18.43
N PHE A 321 21.49 -7.78 -18.09
CA PHE A 321 22.66 -8.40 -18.73
C PHE A 321 23.13 -9.70 -18.08
N LEU A 322 22.43 -10.19 -17.05
CA LEU A 322 22.84 -11.38 -16.33
C LEU A 322 22.60 -12.65 -17.18
N PRO A 323 23.58 -13.56 -17.24
CA PRO A 323 23.43 -14.81 -17.96
C PRO A 323 22.53 -15.80 -17.19
N ASN A 324 21.82 -16.66 -17.91
CA ASN A 324 21.01 -17.72 -17.31
C ASN A 324 21.87 -18.96 -16.97
N ASN A 325 22.70 -18.83 -15.94
CA ASN A 325 23.55 -19.91 -15.41
C ASN A 325 23.71 -19.76 -13.88
N GLY A 326 24.38 -20.73 -13.22
CA GLY A 326 24.54 -20.73 -11.77
C GLY A 326 25.13 -19.45 -11.20
N PHE A 327 26.11 -18.83 -11.86
CA PHE A 327 26.65 -17.53 -11.47
C PHE A 327 25.61 -16.41 -11.62
N GLY A 328 24.89 -16.41 -12.74
CA GLY A 328 23.86 -15.40 -13.03
C GLY A 328 22.71 -15.49 -12.01
N TRP A 329 22.30 -16.66 -11.58
CA TRP A 329 21.24 -16.84 -10.56
C TRP A 329 21.64 -16.23 -9.21
N TRP A 330 22.88 -16.43 -8.77
CA TRP A 330 23.42 -15.80 -7.56
C TRP A 330 23.43 -14.26 -7.69
N MET A 331 23.89 -13.77 -8.82
CA MET A 331 23.91 -12.31 -9.09
C MET A 331 22.48 -11.74 -9.20
N MET A 332 21.51 -12.47 -9.75
CA MET A 332 20.11 -12.05 -9.78
C MET A 332 19.54 -11.88 -8.37
N MET A 333 19.82 -12.79 -7.45
CA MET A 333 19.38 -12.68 -6.06
C MET A 333 20.07 -11.51 -5.34
N LEU A 334 21.36 -11.30 -5.57
CA LEU A 334 22.10 -10.19 -4.99
C LEU A 334 21.54 -8.84 -5.49
N LEU A 335 21.30 -8.71 -6.79
CA LEU A 335 20.71 -7.52 -7.34
C LEU A 335 19.25 -7.32 -6.86
N GLN A 336 18.48 -8.38 -6.68
CA GLN A 336 17.15 -8.31 -6.07
C GLN A 336 17.22 -7.69 -4.67
N ILE A 337 18.14 -8.15 -3.84
CA ILE A 337 18.37 -7.61 -2.50
C ILE A 337 18.63 -6.10 -2.55
N VAL A 338 19.61 -5.69 -3.38
CA VAL A 338 20.01 -4.27 -3.48
C VAL A 338 18.87 -3.40 -4.03
N ILE A 339 18.19 -3.84 -5.10
CA ILE A 339 17.07 -3.12 -5.71
C ILE A 339 15.93 -2.96 -4.70
N SER A 340 15.62 -4.03 -3.93
CA SER A 340 14.57 -3.98 -2.93
C SER A 340 14.92 -3.08 -1.76
N ILE A 341 16.17 -3.07 -1.30
CA ILE A 341 16.64 -2.10 -0.30
C ILE A 341 16.45 -0.67 -0.81
N CYS A 342 16.81 -0.39 -2.07
CA CYS A 342 16.59 0.92 -2.69
C CYS A 342 15.09 1.29 -2.72
N THR A 343 14.23 0.37 -3.12
CA THR A 343 12.77 0.56 -3.13
C THR A 343 12.25 0.87 -1.72
N GLY A 344 12.73 0.14 -0.72
CA GLY A 344 12.39 0.35 0.69
C GLY A 344 12.81 1.74 1.22
N ILE A 345 13.96 2.27 0.78
CA ILE A 345 14.41 3.63 1.14
C ILE A 345 13.50 4.70 0.51
N ILE A 346 13.11 4.51 -0.74
CA ILE A 346 12.27 5.46 -1.51
C ILE A 346 10.89 5.63 -0.85
N SER A 347 10.25 4.55 -0.43
CA SER A 347 8.87 4.52 0.03
C SER A 347 8.56 5.53 1.16
N PRO A 348 9.25 5.55 2.31
CA PRO A 348 8.94 6.49 3.38
C PRO A 348 9.32 7.94 3.03
N LEU A 349 10.32 8.14 2.15
CA LEU A 349 10.74 9.47 1.73
C LEU A 349 9.64 10.15 0.89
N VAL A 350 9.01 9.43 -0.03
CA VAL A 350 7.90 9.97 -0.85
C VAL A 350 6.77 10.46 0.04
N TRP A 351 6.30 9.63 0.97
CA TRP A 351 5.20 9.99 1.88
C TRP A 351 5.56 11.17 2.80
N SER A 352 6.82 11.21 3.27
CA SER A 352 7.30 12.33 4.06
C SER A 352 7.38 13.64 3.24
N MET A 353 7.80 13.56 1.96
CA MET A 353 7.84 14.72 1.08
C MET A 353 6.46 15.23 0.68
N TYR A 354 5.44 14.36 0.55
CA TYR A 354 4.04 14.80 0.37
C TYR A 354 3.58 15.67 1.54
N ALA A 355 3.90 15.28 2.78
CA ALA A 355 3.58 16.09 3.94
C ALA A 355 4.32 17.44 3.94
N ASP A 356 5.59 17.47 3.50
CA ASP A 356 6.34 18.75 3.37
C ASP A 356 5.78 19.64 2.25
N VAL A 357 5.28 19.06 1.16
CA VAL A 357 4.61 19.78 0.07
C VAL A 357 3.27 20.37 0.54
N ALA A 358 2.57 19.69 1.45
CA ALA A 358 1.35 20.20 2.07
C ALA A 358 1.64 21.45 2.94
N ASP A 359 2.70 21.38 3.76
CA ASP A 359 3.13 22.54 4.56
C ASP A 359 3.55 23.73 3.67
N TYR A 360 4.25 23.45 2.56
CA TYR A 360 4.63 24.48 1.59
C TYR A 360 3.41 25.15 0.95
N ALA A 361 2.39 24.38 0.59
CA ALA A 361 1.15 24.91 0.04
C ALA A 361 0.41 25.79 1.05
N GLU A 362 0.35 25.38 2.33
CA GLU A 362 -0.28 26.15 3.40
C GLU A 362 0.44 27.48 3.62
N LEU A 363 1.77 27.49 3.62
CA LEU A 363 2.56 28.72 3.76
C LEU A 363 2.44 29.67 2.57
N LYS A 364 2.37 29.15 1.34
CA LYS A 364 2.36 29.95 0.12
C LYS A 364 0.99 30.53 -0.20
N ASP A 365 -0.03 29.68 -0.15
CA ASP A 365 -1.37 29.98 -0.67
C ASP A 365 -2.39 30.23 0.44
N GLY A 366 -2.01 30.00 1.71
CA GLY A 366 -2.91 30.09 2.86
C GLY A 366 -4.04 29.06 2.80
N SER A 367 -3.82 27.92 2.13
CA SER A 367 -4.80 26.85 1.96
C SER A 367 -4.33 25.58 2.66
N ALA A 368 -5.09 25.13 3.66
CA ALA A 368 -4.82 23.90 4.40
C ALA A 368 -5.47 22.68 3.70
N SER A 369 -5.05 22.38 2.47
CA SER A 369 -5.61 21.30 1.65
C SER A 369 -4.78 20.01 1.71
N THR A 370 -4.36 19.61 2.92
CA THR A 370 -3.50 18.45 3.14
C THR A 370 -4.14 17.15 2.61
N GLY A 371 -5.44 16.93 2.88
CA GLY A 371 -6.15 15.74 2.40
C GLY A 371 -6.20 15.66 0.88
N LEU A 372 -6.38 16.79 0.21
CA LEU A 372 -6.38 16.87 -1.25
C LEU A 372 -4.98 16.61 -1.85
N ILE A 373 -3.90 16.96 -1.14
CA ILE A 373 -2.52 16.70 -1.59
C ILE A 373 -2.17 15.22 -1.51
N PHE A 374 -2.76 14.49 -0.55
CA PHE A 374 -2.56 13.06 -0.34
C PHE A 374 -3.54 12.17 -1.13
N SER A 375 -4.57 12.77 -1.73
CA SER A 375 -5.54 12.08 -2.59
C SER A 375 -5.04 12.03 -4.05
#